data_f388dd79a0c53752cb16071f79892a32
#
_entry.id   f388dd79a0c53752cb16071f79892a32
#
_cell.length_a   1.000
_cell.length_b   1.000
_cell.length_c   1.000
_cell.angle_alpha   90.00
_cell.angle_beta   90.00
_cell.angle_gamma   90.00
#
_symmetry.space_group_name_H-M   'P 1'
#
loop_
_entity.id
_entity.type
_entity.pdbx_description
1 polymer ?
#
loop_
_entity_poly.entity_id
_entity_poly.type
_entity_poly.pdbx_seq_one_letter_code
_entity_poly.pdbx_strand_id
1 'polypeptide(L)'
;MPAVHLQENTKLISGHVAEKKGYLYWVLNITENGKRKPKWIPTHRKARGNKTWANNMLPAVRKEWTEKLLRESTITDNFSLLASKENQVMAEVSFVDFLYQWLEHKYRTATGRAIDAKPIELSTYAGYEQQLNNPIAPYFREHPISLSALTKEDILAFYEKELERVKPSTVKHYHALIHGALNYAVDKKLIPNNPADRIIISKPEAFKGDYYLDSEVL
;
A
#
# COMPACT_ATOMS: atom_id res chain seq x y z
N MET A 1 34.86 1.25 15.26
CA MET A 1 33.60 1.54 15.96
C MET A 1 33.45 3.05 16.05
N PRO A 2 32.67 3.75 15.23
CA PRO A 2 32.42 5.18 15.45
C PRO A 2 31.40 5.31 16.58
N ALA A 3 31.80 6.04 17.62
CA ALA A 3 30.94 6.45 18.72
C ALA A 3 29.80 7.32 18.17
N VAL A 4 28.56 6.87 18.36
CA VAL A 4 27.36 7.67 18.07
C VAL A 4 27.35 8.80 19.09
N HIS A 5 27.75 10.01 18.67
CA HIS A 5 27.50 11.23 19.42
C HIS A 5 25.98 11.42 19.51
N LEU A 6 25.40 11.00 20.63
CA LEU A 6 24.05 11.40 21.03
C LEU A 6 24.05 12.92 21.17
N GLN A 7 23.35 13.61 20.28
CA GLN A 7 23.15 15.05 20.36
C GLN A 7 22.46 15.38 21.70
N GLU A 8 23.17 16.10 22.57
CA GLU A 8 22.74 16.52 23.92
C GLU A 8 21.58 17.52 23.96
N ASN A 9 20.81 17.68 22.89
CA ASN A 9 19.73 18.66 22.78
C ASN A 9 18.32 18.06 22.69
N THR A 10 18.08 16.88 23.24
CA THR A 10 16.72 16.34 23.32
C THR A 10 15.90 17.10 24.35
N LYS A 11 15.05 18.02 23.90
CA LYS A 11 14.17 18.82 24.76
C LYS A 11 13.22 17.86 25.52
N LEU A 12 13.44 17.73 26.83
CA LEU A 12 12.58 16.94 27.69
C LEU A 12 11.11 17.39 27.60
N ILE A 13 10.19 16.43 27.57
CA ILE A 13 8.76 16.73 27.61
C ILE A 13 8.42 17.56 28.85
N SER A 14 7.54 18.57 28.71
CA SER A 14 7.09 19.40 29.84
C SER A 14 6.09 18.64 30.69
N GLY A 15 6.04 18.94 31.98
CA GLY A 15 5.07 18.32 32.88
C GLY A 15 5.02 19.02 34.22
N HIS A 16 4.00 18.71 35.01
CA HIS A 16 3.80 19.22 36.36
C HIS A 16 3.11 18.17 37.24
N VAL A 17 3.09 18.41 38.52
CA VAL A 17 2.36 17.58 39.49
C VAL A 17 0.96 18.19 39.67
N ALA A 18 -0.06 17.36 39.52
CA ALA A 18 -1.46 17.75 39.76
C ALA A 18 -2.11 16.88 40.83
N GLU A 19 -3.10 17.43 41.51
CA GLU A 19 -3.92 16.69 42.47
C GLU A 19 -5.32 16.45 41.91
N LYS A 20 -5.82 15.22 42.04
CA LYS A 20 -7.18 14.86 41.67
C LYS A 20 -7.75 13.85 42.67
N LYS A 21 -8.90 14.19 43.26
CA LYS A 21 -9.57 13.33 44.26
C LYS A 21 -8.65 12.93 45.45
N GLY A 22 -7.77 13.85 45.90
CA GLY A 22 -6.87 13.60 47.03
C GLY A 22 -5.63 12.76 46.72
N TYR A 23 -5.38 12.43 45.43
CA TYR A 23 -4.21 11.71 44.96
C TYR A 23 -3.36 12.57 44.01
N LEU A 24 -2.05 12.33 43.99
CA LEU A 24 -1.11 13.02 43.11
C LEU A 24 -0.94 12.30 41.79
N TYR A 25 -0.74 13.10 40.73
CA TYR A 25 -0.47 12.65 39.38
C TYR A 25 0.68 13.46 38.77
N TRP A 26 1.53 12.81 38.00
CA TRP A 26 2.39 13.51 37.04
C TRP A 26 1.60 13.74 35.76
N VAL A 27 1.49 14.99 35.33
CA VAL A 27 0.84 15.35 34.08
C VAL A 27 1.89 15.76 33.07
N LEU A 28 2.12 14.92 32.08
CA LEU A 28 3.11 15.14 31.02
C LEU A 28 2.41 15.66 29.77
N ASN A 29 2.95 16.72 29.16
CA ASN A 29 2.44 17.29 27.93
C ASN A 29 3.13 16.61 26.74
N ILE A 30 2.47 15.64 26.12
CA ILE A 30 2.98 14.89 24.96
C ILE A 30 2.38 15.49 23.69
N THR A 31 3.20 15.62 22.65
CA THR A 31 2.73 16.07 21.33
C THR A 31 2.57 14.85 20.42
N GLU A 32 1.34 14.55 20.04
CA GLU A 32 0.98 13.49 19.10
C GLU A 32 0.31 14.13 17.86
N ASN A 33 0.81 13.86 16.67
CA ASN A 33 0.27 14.39 15.40
C ASN A 33 0.11 15.93 15.40
N GLY A 34 1.09 16.64 15.95
CA GLY A 34 1.08 18.10 16.05
C GLY A 34 0.15 18.69 17.13
N LYS A 35 -0.61 17.85 17.85
CA LYS A 35 -1.51 18.29 18.92
C LYS A 35 -0.96 17.93 20.29
N ARG A 36 -0.93 18.91 21.20
CA ARG A 36 -0.58 18.68 22.62
C ARG A 36 -1.70 17.96 23.34
N LYS A 37 -1.36 16.83 23.97
CA LYS A 37 -2.29 16.10 24.86
C LYS A 37 -1.65 15.87 26.21
N PRO A 38 -2.37 16.17 27.33
CA PRO A 38 -1.90 15.86 28.67
C PRO A 38 -2.06 14.37 28.96
N LYS A 39 -0.97 13.70 29.35
CA LYS A 39 -0.98 12.33 29.84
C LYS A 39 -0.88 12.30 31.36
N TRP A 40 -1.87 11.74 32.02
CA TRP A 40 -1.96 11.64 33.46
C TRP A 40 -1.37 10.32 33.94
N ILE A 41 -0.31 10.37 34.74
CA ILE A 41 0.38 9.20 35.29
C ILE A 41 0.12 9.19 36.80
N PRO A 42 -0.54 8.15 37.35
CA PRO A 42 -0.83 8.09 38.78
C PRO A 42 0.46 7.86 39.58
N THR A 43 0.65 8.62 40.65
CA THR A 43 1.75 8.38 41.61
C THR A 43 1.40 7.31 42.64
N HIS A 44 0.12 6.90 42.72
CA HIS A 44 -0.45 6.03 43.76
C HIS A 44 -0.27 6.56 45.19
N ARG A 45 0.03 7.86 45.38
CA ARG A 45 0.19 8.51 46.68
C ARG A 45 -0.88 9.57 46.91
N LYS A 46 -1.32 9.66 48.17
CA LYS A 46 -2.20 10.74 48.66
C LYS A 46 -1.48 12.08 48.56
N ALA A 47 -2.20 13.16 48.29
CA ALA A 47 -1.62 14.49 48.13
C ALA A 47 -0.99 15.03 49.43
N ARG A 48 -1.63 14.73 50.58
CA ARG A 48 -1.19 15.22 51.87
C ARG A 48 0.18 14.62 52.22
N GLY A 49 1.20 15.47 52.39
CA GLY A 49 2.58 15.09 52.79
C GLY A 49 3.46 14.56 51.66
N ASN A 50 2.97 14.34 50.44
CA ASN A 50 3.75 13.74 49.37
C ASN A 50 4.03 14.66 48.17
N LYS A 51 3.62 15.91 48.22
CA LYS A 51 3.75 16.85 47.07
C LYS A 51 5.22 17.18 46.73
N THR A 52 6.05 17.38 47.78
CA THR A 52 7.48 17.61 47.56
C THR A 52 8.16 16.40 46.95
N TRP A 53 7.85 15.20 47.44
CA TRP A 53 8.36 13.96 46.83
C TRP A 53 7.97 13.82 45.35
N ALA A 54 6.70 14.07 44.98
CA ALA A 54 6.22 13.96 43.62
C ALA A 54 6.92 15.00 42.69
N ASN A 55 7.17 16.22 43.18
CA ASN A 55 7.92 17.24 42.45
C ASN A 55 9.39 16.85 42.23
N ASN A 56 10.05 16.25 43.25
CA ASN A 56 11.44 15.81 43.15
C ASN A 56 11.59 14.63 42.16
N MET A 57 10.57 13.78 42.03
CA MET A 57 10.58 12.65 41.07
C MET A 57 10.21 13.07 39.64
N LEU A 58 9.55 14.18 39.46
CA LEU A 58 9.07 14.63 38.14
C LEU A 58 10.17 14.72 37.07
N PRO A 59 11.40 15.21 37.34
CA PRO A 59 12.46 15.23 36.33
C PRO A 59 12.83 13.84 35.81
N ALA A 60 12.92 12.84 36.72
CA ALA A 60 13.22 11.45 36.36
C ALA A 60 12.12 10.84 35.48
N VAL A 61 10.85 11.06 35.85
CA VAL A 61 9.68 10.61 35.08
C VAL A 61 9.64 11.27 33.69
N ARG A 62 9.96 12.56 33.61
CA ARG A 62 10.05 13.26 32.30
C ARG A 62 11.13 12.69 31.42
N LYS A 63 12.30 12.37 31.98
CA LYS A 63 13.43 11.78 31.24
C LYS A 63 13.04 10.39 30.71
N GLU A 64 12.52 9.52 31.56
CA GLU A 64 12.08 8.16 31.20
C GLU A 64 11.04 8.18 30.05
N TRP A 65 10.03 9.05 30.13
CA TRP A 65 9.02 9.18 29.09
C TRP A 65 9.56 9.79 27.79
N THR A 66 10.52 10.71 27.87
CA THR A 66 11.20 11.24 26.69
C THR A 66 11.98 10.15 25.97
N GLU A 67 12.75 9.34 26.70
CA GLU A 67 13.48 8.22 26.12
C GLU A 67 12.57 7.16 25.52
N LYS A 68 11.45 6.86 26.16
CA LYS A 68 10.44 5.93 25.65
C LYS A 68 9.88 6.39 24.32
N LEU A 69 9.45 7.65 24.24
CA LEU A 69 8.88 8.23 23.00
C LEU A 69 9.91 8.29 21.86
N LEU A 70 11.17 8.56 22.18
CA LEU A 70 12.27 8.53 21.19
C LEU A 70 12.50 7.13 20.64
N ARG A 71 12.49 6.11 21.48
CA ARG A 71 12.62 4.70 21.02
C ARG A 71 11.44 4.31 20.11
N GLU A 72 10.22 4.66 20.50
CA GLU A 72 9.01 4.37 19.72
C GLU A 72 9.05 5.08 18.34
N SER A 73 9.49 6.35 18.29
CA SER A 73 9.62 7.07 17.01
C SER A 73 10.71 6.47 16.12
N THR A 74 11.88 6.13 16.67
CA THR A 74 12.98 5.52 15.91
C THR A 74 12.58 4.17 15.31
N ILE A 75 11.82 3.35 16.03
CA ILE A 75 11.30 2.08 15.52
C ILE A 75 10.33 2.32 14.36
N THR A 76 9.42 3.28 14.49
CA THR A 76 8.45 3.62 13.46
C THR A 76 9.13 4.18 12.21
N ASP A 77 10.13 5.07 12.37
CA ASP A 77 10.88 5.66 11.26
C ASP A 77 11.72 4.60 10.52
N ASN A 78 12.39 3.70 11.25
CA ASN A 78 13.14 2.61 10.64
C ASN A 78 12.23 1.64 9.87
N PHE A 79 11.05 1.31 10.42
CA PHE A 79 10.09 0.45 9.74
C PHE A 79 9.55 1.10 8.46
N SER A 80 9.23 2.40 8.50
CA SER A 80 8.76 3.14 7.32
C SER A 80 9.86 3.27 6.25
N LEU A 81 11.13 3.43 6.66
CA LEU A 81 12.27 3.50 5.75
C LEU A 81 12.54 2.16 5.07
N LEU A 82 12.44 1.04 5.80
CA LEU A 82 12.56 -0.30 5.24
C LEU A 82 11.43 -0.60 4.25
N ALA A 83 10.19 -0.30 4.62
CA ALA A 83 9.04 -0.48 3.73
C ALA A 83 9.15 0.38 2.46
N SER A 84 9.67 1.60 2.55
CA SER A 84 9.90 2.46 1.38
C SER A 84 11.00 1.91 0.46
N LYS A 85 12.07 1.34 1.03
CA LYS A 85 13.14 0.70 0.24
C LYS A 85 12.66 -0.57 -0.47
N GLU A 86 11.89 -1.41 0.21
CA GLU A 86 11.28 -2.60 -0.41
C GLU A 86 10.35 -2.22 -1.56
N ASN A 87 9.50 -1.20 -1.38
CA ASN A 87 8.63 -0.69 -2.43
C ASN A 87 9.42 -0.11 -3.61
N GLN A 88 10.53 0.56 -3.37
CA GLN A 88 11.38 1.12 -4.40
C GLN A 88 12.04 0.01 -5.24
N VAL A 89 12.58 -1.02 -4.59
CA VAL A 89 13.13 -2.21 -5.28
C VAL A 89 12.07 -2.92 -6.10
N MET A 90 10.85 -3.06 -5.57
CA MET A 90 9.74 -3.69 -6.29
C MET A 90 9.24 -2.86 -7.48
N ALA A 91 9.32 -1.53 -7.42
CA ALA A 91 8.98 -0.66 -8.55
C ALA A 91 10.01 -0.71 -9.69
N GLU A 92 11.28 -1.04 -9.39
CA GLU A 92 12.34 -1.25 -10.38
C GLU A 92 12.28 -2.62 -11.06
N VAL A 93 11.45 -3.54 -10.55
CA VAL A 93 11.26 -4.87 -11.16
C VAL A 93 10.66 -4.72 -12.56
N SER A 94 11.01 -5.64 -13.46
CA SER A 94 10.39 -5.75 -14.78
C SER A 94 8.86 -5.82 -14.67
N PHE A 95 8.14 -5.13 -15.56
CA PHE A 95 6.69 -5.19 -15.58
C PHE A 95 6.17 -6.62 -15.73
N VAL A 96 6.84 -7.47 -16.51
CA VAL A 96 6.48 -8.89 -16.66
C VAL A 96 6.63 -9.65 -15.35
N ASP A 97 7.74 -9.45 -14.63
CA ASP A 97 7.98 -10.14 -13.36
C ASP A 97 6.97 -9.71 -12.29
N PHE A 98 6.61 -8.41 -12.29
CA PHE A 98 5.51 -7.91 -11.45
C PHE A 98 4.17 -8.58 -11.79
N LEU A 99 3.83 -8.75 -13.07
CA LEU A 99 2.59 -9.43 -13.46
C LEU A 99 2.56 -10.88 -12.98
N TYR A 100 3.68 -11.62 -13.00
CA TYR A 100 3.74 -12.97 -12.42
C TYR A 100 3.60 -12.98 -10.91
N GLN A 101 4.17 -12.00 -10.20
CA GLN A 101 3.96 -11.85 -8.75
C GLN A 101 2.49 -11.55 -8.42
N TRP A 102 1.84 -10.69 -9.21
CA TRP A 102 0.41 -10.45 -9.08
C TRP A 102 -0.42 -11.69 -9.38
N LEU A 103 -0.05 -12.47 -10.37
CA LEU A 103 -0.72 -13.74 -10.71
C LEU A 103 -0.59 -14.76 -9.56
N GLU A 104 0.57 -14.86 -8.93
CA GLU A 104 0.75 -15.69 -7.72
C GLU A 104 -0.14 -15.22 -6.57
N HIS A 105 -0.27 -13.91 -6.36
CA HIS A 105 -1.23 -13.37 -5.40
C HIS A 105 -2.67 -13.80 -5.75
N LYS A 106 -3.06 -13.77 -7.02
CA LYS A 106 -4.38 -14.25 -7.48
C LYS A 106 -4.57 -15.76 -7.26
N TYR A 107 -3.53 -16.55 -7.45
CA TYR A 107 -3.57 -17.98 -7.12
C TYR A 107 -3.87 -18.22 -5.63
N ARG A 108 -3.23 -17.47 -4.75
CA ARG A 108 -3.50 -17.55 -3.30
C ARG A 108 -4.93 -17.15 -2.96
N THR A 109 -5.50 -16.16 -3.65
CA THR A 109 -6.92 -15.81 -3.48
C THR A 109 -7.85 -16.88 -3.96
N ALA A 110 -7.56 -17.51 -5.10
CA ALA A 110 -8.37 -18.60 -5.67
C ALA A 110 -8.35 -19.87 -4.80
N THR A 111 -7.24 -20.12 -4.10
CA THR A 111 -7.08 -21.31 -3.23
C THR A 111 -7.43 -21.06 -1.77
N GLY A 112 -7.96 -19.87 -1.43
CA GLY A 112 -8.30 -19.49 -0.04
C GLY A 112 -7.09 -19.31 0.88
N ARG A 113 -5.89 -19.11 0.33
CA ARG A 113 -4.64 -18.92 1.07
C ARG A 113 -4.27 -17.44 1.25
N ALA A 114 -5.05 -16.51 0.69
CA ALA A 114 -4.86 -15.09 0.88
C ALA A 114 -5.69 -14.59 2.06
N ILE A 115 -5.11 -13.69 2.86
CA ILE A 115 -5.79 -12.96 3.92
C ILE A 115 -6.17 -11.58 3.35
N ASP A 116 -7.37 -11.07 3.72
CA ASP A 116 -7.86 -9.74 3.34
C ASP A 116 -7.93 -9.51 1.82
N ALA A 117 -8.33 -10.55 1.07
CA ALA A 117 -8.53 -10.46 -0.36
C ALA A 117 -9.82 -11.15 -0.76
N LYS A 118 -10.57 -10.54 -1.70
CA LYS A 118 -11.79 -11.12 -2.24
C LYS A 118 -11.45 -12.41 -3.00
N PRO A 119 -12.05 -13.57 -2.68
CA PRO A 119 -11.80 -14.81 -3.38
C PRO A 119 -12.21 -14.71 -4.85
N ILE A 120 -11.48 -15.40 -5.71
CA ILE A 120 -11.80 -15.55 -7.14
C ILE A 120 -11.94 -17.04 -7.46
N GLU A 121 -12.69 -17.36 -8.50
CA GLU A 121 -12.81 -18.73 -8.98
C GLU A 121 -11.52 -19.20 -9.68
N LEU A 122 -11.20 -20.49 -9.57
CA LEU A 122 -10.05 -21.09 -10.24
C LEU A 122 -10.11 -20.94 -11.77
N SER A 123 -11.30 -20.95 -12.36
CA SER A 123 -11.52 -20.65 -13.78
C SER A 123 -11.09 -19.24 -14.18
N THR A 124 -11.33 -18.26 -13.30
CA THR A 124 -10.89 -16.87 -13.48
C THR A 124 -9.37 -16.79 -13.42
N TYR A 125 -8.74 -17.46 -12.45
CA TYR A 125 -7.29 -17.55 -12.36
C TYR A 125 -6.68 -18.16 -13.64
N ALA A 126 -7.21 -19.29 -14.11
CA ALA A 126 -6.75 -19.94 -15.35
C ALA A 126 -6.85 -19.01 -16.57
N GLY A 127 -7.92 -18.20 -16.63
CA GLY A 127 -8.07 -17.17 -17.67
C GLY A 127 -6.99 -16.10 -17.59
N TYR A 128 -6.63 -15.63 -16.39
CA TYR A 128 -5.54 -14.67 -16.19
C TYR A 128 -4.18 -15.27 -16.57
N GLU A 129 -3.91 -16.51 -16.15
CA GLU A 129 -2.69 -17.22 -16.48
C GLU A 129 -2.51 -17.40 -18.00
N GLN A 130 -3.56 -17.78 -18.71
CA GLN A 130 -3.56 -17.92 -20.16
C GLN A 130 -3.27 -16.59 -20.85
N GLN A 131 -3.95 -15.50 -20.46
CA GLN A 131 -3.78 -14.18 -21.04
C GLN A 131 -2.39 -13.61 -20.75
N LEU A 132 -1.86 -13.83 -19.56
CA LEU A 132 -0.52 -13.40 -19.20
C LEU A 132 0.54 -14.15 -20.02
N ASN A 133 0.45 -15.47 -20.07
CA ASN A 133 1.44 -16.31 -20.79
C ASN A 133 1.38 -16.10 -22.31
N ASN A 134 0.22 -15.74 -22.84
CA ASN A 134 0.03 -15.46 -24.27
C ASN A 134 -1.19 -14.53 -24.48
N PRO A 135 -1.01 -13.23 -24.85
CA PRO A 135 0.17 -12.62 -25.48
C PRO A 135 0.98 -11.65 -24.58
N ILE A 136 0.52 -11.34 -23.35
CA ILE A 136 1.01 -10.17 -22.60
C ILE A 136 2.51 -10.31 -22.29
N ALA A 137 2.93 -11.40 -21.63
CA ALA A 137 4.32 -11.57 -21.22
C ALA A 137 5.30 -11.69 -22.43
N PRO A 138 4.99 -12.39 -23.53
CA PRO A 138 5.83 -12.36 -24.73
C PRO A 138 6.08 -10.95 -25.26
N TYR A 139 5.04 -10.15 -25.41
CA TYR A 139 5.16 -8.77 -25.89
C TYR A 139 6.09 -7.92 -25.02
N PHE A 140 5.85 -7.89 -23.70
CA PHE A 140 6.65 -7.08 -22.78
C PHE A 140 8.05 -7.67 -22.47
N ARG A 141 8.33 -8.90 -22.86
CA ARG A 141 9.69 -9.45 -22.88
C ARG A 141 10.49 -8.97 -24.11
N GLU A 142 9.81 -8.79 -25.25
CA GLU A 142 10.41 -8.18 -26.45
C GLU A 142 10.60 -6.66 -26.26
N HIS A 143 9.78 -6.01 -25.43
CA HIS A 143 9.81 -4.58 -25.11
C HIS A 143 10.00 -4.40 -23.60
N PRO A 144 11.20 -4.70 -23.06
CA PRO A 144 11.43 -4.72 -21.63
C PRO A 144 11.29 -3.33 -21.01
N ILE A 145 10.44 -3.25 -20.00
CA ILE A 145 10.16 -2.02 -19.26
C ILE A 145 9.99 -2.34 -17.78
N SER A 146 10.44 -1.45 -16.90
CA SER A 146 10.19 -1.57 -15.46
C SER A 146 8.78 -1.11 -15.11
N LEU A 147 8.25 -1.60 -13.98
CA LEU A 147 6.94 -1.20 -13.48
C LEU A 147 6.84 0.33 -13.26
N SER A 148 7.91 0.96 -12.76
CA SER A 148 7.97 2.40 -12.49
C SER A 148 8.04 3.27 -13.75
N ALA A 149 8.58 2.73 -14.85
CA ALA A 149 8.74 3.43 -16.11
C ALA A 149 7.59 3.20 -17.08
N LEU A 150 6.66 2.28 -16.77
CA LEU A 150 5.54 1.92 -17.65
C LEU A 150 4.62 3.11 -17.85
N THR A 151 4.38 3.47 -19.11
CA THR A 151 3.51 4.56 -19.52
C THR A 151 2.20 4.05 -20.14
N LYS A 152 1.25 4.98 -20.32
CA LYS A 152 0.01 4.69 -21.05
C LYS A 152 0.29 4.34 -22.50
N GLU A 153 1.27 4.99 -23.09
CA GLU A 153 1.70 4.82 -24.49
C GLU A 153 2.23 3.40 -24.74
N ASP A 154 2.98 2.83 -23.79
CA ASP A 154 3.48 1.45 -23.89
C ASP A 154 2.33 0.43 -23.89
N ILE A 155 1.31 0.70 -23.06
CA ILE A 155 0.12 -0.16 -22.98
C ILE A 155 -0.72 -0.03 -24.26
N LEU A 156 -0.86 1.18 -24.80
CA LEU A 156 -1.59 1.41 -26.05
C LEU A 156 -0.90 0.73 -27.23
N ALA A 157 0.44 0.81 -27.32
CA ALA A 157 1.20 0.12 -28.38
C ALA A 157 0.98 -1.41 -28.35
N PHE A 158 0.91 -2.00 -27.14
CA PHE A 158 0.52 -3.41 -27.00
C PHE A 158 -0.89 -3.67 -27.52
N TYR A 159 -1.89 -2.82 -27.18
CA TYR A 159 -3.26 -3.03 -27.61
C TYR A 159 -3.41 -2.84 -29.13
N GLU A 160 -2.73 -1.88 -29.73
CA GLU A 160 -2.73 -1.66 -31.17
C GLU A 160 -2.19 -2.89 -31.90
N LYS A 161 -1.05 -3.43 -31.47
CA LYS A 161 -0.50 -4.68 -32.04
C LYS A 161 -1.46 -5.86 -31.90
N GLU A 162 -2.14 -5.99 -30.78
CA GLU A 162 -3.10 -7.06 -30.56
C GLU A 162 -4.38 -6.91 -31.40
N LEU A 163 -4.85 -5.67 -31.65
CA LEU A 163 -6.02 -5.40 -32.50
C LEU A 163 -5.82 -5.82 -33.95
N GLU A 164 -4.58 -5.97 -34.45
CA GLU A 164 -4.28 -6.51 -35.78
C GLU A 164 -4.69 -7.98 -35.95
N ARG A 165 -4.74 -8.74 -34.84
CA ARG A 165 -4.97 -10.21 -34.87
C ARG A 165 -6.20 -10.68 -34.08
N VAL A 166 -6.70 -9.88 -33.14
CA VAL A 166 -7.86 -10.25 -32.30
C VAL A 166 -8.93 -9.16 -32.24
N LYS A 167 -10.14 -9.54 -31.86
CA LYS A 167 -11.27 -8.61 -31.74
C LYS A 167 -11.08 -7.66 -30.55
N PRO A 168 -11.65 -6.43 -30.62
CA PRO A 168 -11.63 -5.47 -29.51
C PRO A 168 -12.16 -6.03 -28.19
N SER A 169 -13.10 -6.99 -28.24
CA SER A 169 -13.57 -7.68 -27.02
C SER A 169 -12.47 -8.48 -26.31
N THR A 170 -11.57 -9.09 -27.07
CA THR A 170 -10.42 -9.82 -26.51
C THR A 170 -9.41 -8.86 -25.87
N VAL A 171 -9.12 -7.73 -26.55
CA VAL A 171 -8.22 -6.70 -25.98
C VAL A 171 -8.79 -6.10 -24.70
N LYS A 172 -10.13 -6.02 -24.54
CA LYS A 172 -10.76 -5.63 -23.27
C LYS A 172 -10.44 -6.60 -22.13
N HIS A 173 -10.32 -7.89 -22.39
CA HIS A 173 -9.90 -8.85 -21.37
C HIS A 173 -8.44 -8.64 -20.96
N TYR A 174 -7.55 -8.37 -21.92
CA TYR A 174 -6.14 -8.02 -21.63
C TYR A 174 -6.07 -6.72 -20.82
N HIS A 175 -6.86 -5.72 -21.20
CA HIS A 175 -6.95 -4.48 -20.43
C HIS A 175 -7.45 -4.73 -19.00
N ALA A 176 -8.46 -5.55 -18.80
CA ALA A 176 -8.98 -5.85 -17.46
C ALA A 176 -7.91 -6.50 -16.56
N LEU A 177 -7.08 -7.40 -17.13
CA LEU A 177 -5.97 -8.01 -16.41
C LEU A 177 -4.90 -6.96 -16.04
N ILE A 178 -4.38 -6.22 -17.05
CA ILE A 178 -3.33 -5.21 -16.86
C ILE A 178 -3.79 -4.12 -15.90
N HIS A 179 -4.98 -3.58 -16.08
CA HIS A 179 -5.57 -2.57 -15.21
C HIS A 179 -5.73 -3.08 -13.76
N GLY A 180 -6.20 -4.32 -13.59
CA GLY A 180 -6.33 -4.94 -12.27
C GLY A 180 -4.99 -5.17 -11.57
N ALA A 181 -3.96 -5.57 -12.31
CA ALA A 181 -2.61 -5.72 -11.79
C ALA A 181 -2.00 -4.37 -11.38
N LEU A 182 -2.17 -3.34 -12.21
CA LEU A 182 -1.66 -1.99 -11.94
C LEU A 182 -2.40 -1.32 -10.77
N ASN A 183 -3.71 -1.55 -10.59
CA ASN A 183 -4.43 -1.11 -9.39
C ASN A 183 -3.83 -1.74 -8.13
N TYR A 184 -3.50 -3.03 -8.18
CA TYR A 184 -2.80 -3.68 -7.07
C TYR A 184 -1.42 -3.05 -6.80
N ALA A 185 -0.68 -2.63 -7.84
CA ALA A 185 0.57 -1.89 -7.67
C ALA A 185 0.37 -0.53 -6.97
N VAL A 186 -0.69 0.20 -7.32
CA VAL A 186 -1.07 1.47 -6.66
C VAL A 186 -1.45 1.23 -5.19
N ASP A 187 -2.28 0.23 -4.90
CA ASP A 187 -2.68 -0.14 -3.54
C ASP A 187 -1.47 -0.52 -2.67
N LYS A 188 -0.47 -1.16 -3.27
CA LYS A 188 0.82 -1.49 -2.63
C LYS A 188 1.80 -0.32 -2.60
N LYS A 189 1.45 0.85 -3.15
CA LYS A 189 2.30 2.04 -3.26
C LYS A 189 3.60 1.82 -4.05
N LEU A 190 3.58 0.91 -5.01
CA LEU A 190 4.70 0.64 -5.91
C LEU A 190 4.78 1.70 -7.02
N ILE A 191 3.62 2.19 -7.47
CA ILE A 191 3.48 3.28 -8.44
C ILE A 191 2.46 4.30 -7.91
N PRO A 192 2.57 5.57 -8.28
CA PRO A 192 1.70 6.63 -7.76
C PRO A 192 0.29 6.60 -8.36
N ASN A 193 0.14 6.15 -9.58
CA ASN A 193 -1.12 6.12 -10.35
C ASN A 193 -1.09 4.97 -11.35
N ASN A 194 -2.26 4.55 -11.80
CA ASN A 194 -2.40 3.49 -12.78
C ASN A 194 -2.30 4.04 -14.22
N PRO A 195 -1.25 3.71 -15.00
CA PRO A 195 -1.13 4.18 -16.38
C PRO A 195 -2.18 3.59 -17.34
N ALA A 196 -2.87 2.51 -16.97
CA ALA A 196 -3.97 1.95 -17.75
C ALA A 196 -5.31 2.67 -17.52
N ASP A 197 -5.38 3.66 -16.63
CA ASP A 197 -6.60 4.40 -16.39
C ASP A 197 -7.06 5.17 -17.64
N ARG A 198 -8.37 5.28 -17.80
CA ARG A 198 -9.02 6.05 -18.88
C ARG A 198 -8.63 5.61 -20.29
N ILE A 199 -8.22 4.35 -20.48
CA ILE A 199 -8.07 3.78 -21.82
C ILE A 199 -9.44 3.30 -22.29
N ILE A 200 -9.87 3.81 -23.44
CA ILE A 200 -11.15 3.45 -24.06
C ILE A 200 -10.86 2.52 -25.24
N ILE A 201 -11.31 1.27 -25.13
CA ILE A 201 -11.27 0.31 -26.24
C ILE A 201 -12.67 0.31 -26.88
N SER A 202 -12.74 0.70 -28.13
CA SER A 202 -14.01 0.79 -28.89
C SER A 202 -14.77 -0.54 -28.83
N LYS A 203 -16.09 -0.46 -28.73
CA LYS A 203 -16.94 -1.64 -28.96
C LYS A 203 -16.98 -1.88 -30.45
N PRO A 204 -16.86 -3.14 -30.92
CA PRO A 204 -17.22 -3.43 -32.32
C PRO A 204 -18.69 -3.03 -32.50
N GLU A 205 -19.03 -2.57 -33.69
CA GLU A 205 -20.44 -2.36 -34.05
C GLU A 205 -21.21 -3.65 -33.73
N ALA A 206 -22.39 -3.49 -33.15
CA ALA A 206 -23.25 -4.63 -32.91
C ALA A 206 -23.52 -5.32 -34.25
N PHE A 207 -23.22 -6.60 -34.35
CA PHE A 207 -23.60 -7.41 -35.52
C PHE A 207 -25.12 -7.29 -35.67
N LYS A 208 -25.56 -6.53 -36.67
CA LYS A 208 -26.92 -6.55 -37.11
C LYS A 208 -27.05 -7.81 -37.97
N GLY A 209 -27.42 -8.92 -37.35
CA GLY A 209 -27.79 -10.12 -38.07
C GLY A 209 -28.99 -9.76 -38.95
N ASP A 210 -28.87 -9.92 -40.27
CA ASP A 210 -30.03 -9.96 -41.12
C ASP A 210 -30.85 -11.18 -40.72
N TYR A 211 -32.00 -10.95 -40.10
CA TYR A 211 -32.97 -11.99 -39.92
C TYR A 211 -33.49 -12.37 -41.32
N TYR A 212 -32.98 -13.47 -41.85
CA TYR A 212 -33.67 -14.12 -42.95
C TYR A 212 -35.02 -14.60 -42.40
N LEU A 213 -36.08 -13.87 -42.67
CA LEU A 213 -37.42 -14.36 -42.57
C LEU A 213 -37.56 -15.47 -43.62
N ASP A 214 -37.64 -16.72 -43.20
CA ASP A 214 -37.93 -17.87 -43.99
C ASP A 214 -39.41 -17.80 -44.43
N SER A 215 -39.70 -16.87 -45.36
CA SER A 215 -41.05 -16.69 -45.95
C SER A 215 -41.14 -17.16 -47.41
N GLU A 216 -40.15 -17.94 -47.86
CA GLU A 216 -40.23 -18.61 -49.18
C GLU A 216 -40.00 -20.13 -49.08
N VAL A 217 -40.84 -20.81 -48.30
CA VAL A 217 -41.12 -22.24 -48.51
C VAL A 217 -42.64 -22.42 -48.61
N LEU A 218 -43.11 -22.22 -49.80
CA LEU A 218 -44.36 -22.78 -50.29
C LEU A 218 -44.10 -23.50 -51.61
#